data_940254001cc0a9be7993ee9b2ded80ac
#
_entry.id   940254001cc0a9be7993ee9b2ded80ac
#
_cell.length_a   1.000
_cell.length_b   1.000
_cell.length_c   1.000
_cell.angle_alpha   90.00
_cell.angle_beta   90.00
_cell.angle_gamma   90.00
#
_symmetry.space_group_name_H-M   'P 1'
#
loop_
_entity.id
_entity.type
_entity.pdbx_description
1 polymer ?
#
loop_
_entity_poly.entity_id
_entity_poly.type
_entity_poly.pdbx_seq_one_letter_code
_entity_poly.pdbx_strand_id
1 'polypeptide(L)'
;MLKTKYEYNFYSFYDHTGMEQHFEKMAAQGWLIEKLGYFWRYRRIGPQALRFSVVYYSEASEFDPTKPSEGELTFYDFCAQAGWNKAASRAQMNVFYNEDANAVPIETDAALQVETLHQSMKKEQLIAWFLMLALALWIFFDMRMGFIRDFAAALSCLSALSAILDSVLLFLLCALELGGYYIWRRRAKREAELGRFLPTRSHPVLQMLALLVLVMGCAVVLYSDKEERGNYLAILTGIVLLDALIWGIKGLLKRRGGSAELNRGITLVSVLILSFIFSFTYLRSVRNGQFDQTPENATRYEVTWSNGETSFYYAYDDPLPLYVQDLTKTDYDRYSCELAEESSPLASQVRGAQRMRTGDEDDAPELNYEVTDVKFAPLFDACLDGELKYYQNYTVTFYRTHRPFRNWEYREVDTAPWGADRAWQAFDTESDGWGVSWVLTRGKRIVRIGGSALTGTLSQAQMDTISEKLLNADAK
;
A
#
# COMPACT_ATOMS: atom_id res chain seq x y z
N MET A 1 0.45 -24.11 34.47
CA MET A 1 1.41 -24.07 33.34
C MET A 1 0.62 -24.09 32.03
N LEU A 2 0.99 -23.25 31.04
CA LEU A 2 0.39 -23.26 29.70
C LEU A 2 0.64 -24.61 29.04
N LYS A 3 -0.42 -25.24 28.52
CA LYS A 3 -0.34 -26.53 27.80
C LYS A 3 -0.01 -26.33 26.32
N THR A 4 -0.19 -25.13 25.81
CA THR A 4 -0.05 -24.78 24.38
C THR A 4 0.67 -23.44 24.23
N LYS A 5 1.57 -23.33 23.24
CA LYS A 5 2.24 -22.07 22.83
C LYS A 5 1.95 -21.82 21.36
N TYR A 6 1.78 -20.56 21.00
CA TYR A 6 1.65 -20.11 19.61
C TYR A 6 2.80 -19.18 19.25
N GLU A 7 3.30 -19.31 18.04
CA GLU A 7 4.38 -18.48 17.49
C GLU A 7 4.11 -18.20 16.01
N TYR A 8 4.27 -16.94 15.58
CA TYR A 8 4.11 -16.59 14.16
C TYR A 8 5.30 -17.12 13.35
N ASN A 9 5.02 -17.70 12.18
CA ASN A 9 6.07 -18.22 11.28
C ASN A 9 6.67 -17.10 10.45
N PHE A 10 7.95 -16.78 10.71
CA PHE A 10 8.76 -15.85 9.91
C PHE A 10 9.80 -16.56 9.04
N TYR A 11 9.81 -17.88 8.98
CA TYR A 11 10.72 -18.64 8.13
C TYR A 11 10.18 -18.72 6.70
N SER A 12 11.08 -18.55 5.72
CA SER A 12 10.74 -18.80 4.32
C SER A 12 10.38 -20.26 4.11
N PHE A 13 9.42 -20.53 3.22
CA PHE A 13 8.97 -21.92 2.97
C PHE A 13 10.11 -22.87 2.62
N TYR A 14 11.16 -22.39 1.92
CA TYR A 14 12.31 -23.21 1.53
C TYR A 14 13.37 -23.38 2.62
N ASP A 15 13.28 -22.66 3.74
CA ASP A 15 14.29 -22.69 4.80
C ASP A 15 14.10 -23.87 5.79
N HIS A 16 14.19 -25.09 5.25
CA HIS A 16 14.07 -26.29 6.06
C HIS A 16 15.12 -26.36 7.17
N THR A 17 16.39 -26.01 6.88
CA THR A 17 17.47 -26.04 7.88
C THR A 17 17.24 -25.06 9.03
N GLY A 18 16.78 -23.83 8.73
CA GLY A 18 16.45 -22.86 9.77
C GLY A 18 15.29 -23.30 10.65
N MET A 19 14.26 -23.89 10.03
CA MET A 19 13.11 -24.45 10.76
C MET A 19 13.50 -25.64 11.65
N GLU A 20 14.32 -26.57 11.17
CA GLU A 20 14.84 -27.70 11.92
C GLU A 20 15.56 -27.23 13.19
N GLN A 21 16.52 -26.31 13.05
CA GLN A 21 17.25 -25.73 14.17
C GLN A 21 16.34 -25.00 15.17
N HIS A 22 15.30 -24.35 14.68
CA HIS A 22 14.31 -23.69 15.54
C HIS A 22 13.50 -24.72 16.35
N PHE A 23 13.01 -25.78 15.71
CA PHE A 23 12.24 -26.83 16.39
C PHE A 23 13.09 -27.59 17.41
N GLU A 24 14.39 -27.83 17.14
CA GLU A 24 15.35 -28.38 18.08
C GLU A 24 15.47 -27.52 19.35
N LYS A 25 15.64 -26.19 19.17
CA LYS A 25 15.67 -25.24 20.30
C LYS A 25 14.38 -25.26 21.10
N MET A 26 13.22 -25.34 20.40
CA MET A 26 11.93 -25.40 21.06
C MET A 26 11.74 -26.70 21.86
N ALA A 27 12.17 -27.86 21.35
CA ALA A 27 12.12 -29.11 22.04
C ALA A 27 13.00 -29.14 23.29
N ALA A 28 14.20 -28.53 23.22
CA ALA A 28 15.08 -28.35 24.38
C ALA A 28 14.44 -27.48 25.48
N GLN A 29 13.51 -26.58 25.12
CA GLN A 29 12.71 -25.79 26.06
C GLN A 29 11.40 -26.49 26.51
N GLY A 30 11.16 -27.70 26.03
CA GLY A 30 9.98 -28.49 26.34
C GLY A 30 8.74 -28.17 25.50
N TRP A 31 8.92 -27.81 24.22
CA TRP A 31 7.85 -27.51 23.29
C TRP A 31 8.01 -28.31 21.99
N LEU A 32 7.03 -29.17 21.67
CA LEU A 32 6.99 -29.92 20.43
C LEU A 32 5.98 -29.29 19.47
N ILE A 33 6.39 -29.07 18.22
CA ILE A 33 5.49 -28.60 17.18
C ILE A 33 4.36 -29.61 16.95
N GLU A 34 3.12 -29.09 16.87
CA GLU A 34 1.91 -29.90 16.71
C GLU A 34 1.13 -29.53 15.46
N LYS A 35 1.18 -28.22 15.06
CA LYS A 35 0.48 -27.73 13.89
C LYS A 35 1.27 -26.64 13.19
N LEU A 36 1.41 -26.77 11.87
CA LEU A 36 1.97 -25.76 10.98
C LEU A 36 0.87 -24.82 10.45
N GLY A 37 1.22 -23.56 10.24
CA GLY A 37 0.32 -22.53 9.73
C GLY A 37 1.01 -21.18 9.69
N TYR A 38 0.24 -20.11 9.57
CA TYR A 38 0.76 -18.75 9.85
C TYR A 38 1.20 -18.64 11.31
N PHE A 39 0.42 -19.26 12.21
CA PHE A 39 0.79 -19.47 13.59
C PHE A 39 1.12 -20.94 13.81
N TRP A 40 2.36 -21.21 14.22
CA TRP A 40 2.78 -22.51 14.66
C TRP A 40 2.23 -22.78 16.05
N ARG A 41 1.65 -23.97 16.26
CA ARG A 41 1.14 -24.40 17.54
C ARG A 41 2.04 -25.49 18.10
N TYR A 42 2.49 -25.28 19.32
CA TYR A 42 3.31 -26.22 20.07
C TYR A 42 2.52 -26.80 21.22
N ARG A 43 2.76 -28.06 21.52
CA ARG A 43 2.30 -28.72 22.75
C ARG A 43 3.43 -28.83 23.76
N ARG A 44 3.08 -28.81 25.06
CA ARG A 44 4.06 -28.97 26.13
C ARG A 44 4.53 -30.42 26.19
N ILE A 45 5.86 -30.61 26.27
CA ILE A 45 6.57 -31.88 26.52
C ILE A 45 7.60 -31.67 27.63
N GLY A 46 8.26 -32.74 28.11
CA GLY A 46 9.48 -32.59 28.89
C GLY A 46 10.60 -32.00 28.04
N PRO A 47 11.48 -31.13 28.59
CA PRO A 47 12.66 -30.68 27.87
C PRO A 47 13.53 -31.86 27.44
N GLN A 48 13.80 -31.98 26.15
CA GLN A 48 14.61 -33.05 25.58
C GLN A 48 15.30 -32.62 24.29
N ALA A 49 16.46 -33.23 24.02
CA ALA A 49 17.17 -33.05 22.77
C ALA A 49 16.52 -33.96 21.71
N LEU A 50 15.83 -33.35 20.76
CA LEU A 50 15.28 -34.03 19.60
C LEU A 50 15.96 -33.52 18.35
N ARG A 51 16.19 -34.39 17.39
CA ARG A 51 16.60 -34.04 16.05
C ARG A 51 15.34 -33.88 15.19
N PHE A 52 15.30 -32.81 14.35
CA PHE A 52 14.19 -32.57 13.44
C PHE A 52 14.62 -32.73 11.99
N SER A 53 13.67 -33.11 11.16
CA SER A 53 13.79 -33.10 9.70
C SER A 53 12.53 -32.52 9.08
N VAL A 54 12.72 -31.50 8.25
CA VAL A 54 11.65 -30.84 7.47
C VAL A 54 11.80 -31.25 6.03
N VAL A 55 10.87 -32.07 5.56
CA VAL A 55 10.90 -32.66 4.21
C VAL A 55 9.63 -32.32 3.45
N TYR A 56 9.74 -32.33 2.12
CA TYR A 56 8.65 -31.93 1.23
C TYR A 56 8.13 -33.11 0.43
N TYR A 57 6.81 -33.31 0.47
CA TYR A 57 6.12 -34.26 -0.38
C TYR A 57 5.41 -33.50 -1.50
N SER A 58 6.06 -33.39 -2.66
CA SER A 58 5.65 -32.51 -3.77
C SER A 58 4.30 -32.86 -4.40
N GLU A 59 3.79 -34.09 -4.21
CA GLU A 59 2.49 -34.50 -4.72
C GLU A 59 1.32 -33.94 -3.90
N ALA A 60 1.53 -33.69 -2.60
CA ALA A 60 0.52 -33.09 -1.74
C ALA A 60 0.16 -31.67 -2.17
N SER A 61 -1.02 -31.22 -1.75
CA SER A 61 -1.55 -29.89 -2.04
C SER A 61 -2.32 -29.31 -0.84
N GLU A 62 -2.37 -28.00 -0.73
CA GLU A 62 -3.27 -27.33 0.22
C GLU A 62 -4.76 -27.60 -0.04
N PHE A 63 -5.10 -28.19 -1.17
CA PHE A 63 -6.49 -28.50 -1.55
C PHE A 63 -6.86 -29.98 -1.26
N ASP A 64 -5.91 -30.80 -0.85
CA ASP A 64 -6.15 -32.22 -0.59
C ASP A 64 -7.15 -32.43 0.56
N PRO A 65 -7.86 -33.55 0.57
CA PRO A 65 -8.70 -33.96 1.69
C PRO A 65 -7.94 -33.98 3.02
N THR A 66 -8.67 -33.92 4.13
CA THR A 66 -8.06 -33.97 5.47
C THR A 66 -7.37 -35.31 5.75
N LYS A 67 -7.81 -36.39 5.09
CA LYS A 67 -7.17 -37.68 5.17
C LYS A 67 -5.97 -37.73 4.23
N PRO A 68 -4.80 -38.20 4.71
CA PRO A 68 -3.64 -38.37 3.84
C PRO A 68 -3.95 -39.32 2.68
N SER A 69 -3.32 -39.10 1.53
CA SER A 69 -3.35 -40.02 0.38
C SER A 69 -2.62 -41.34 0.70
N GLU A 70 -2.85 -42.37 -0.10
CA GLU A 70 -2.11 -43.64 0.06
C GLU A 70 -0.60 -43.43 -0.11
N GLY A 71 -0.18 -42.55 -1.03
CA GLY A 71 1.22 -42.19 -1.19
C GLY A 71 1.81 -41.47 0.00
N GLU A 72 1.06 -40.57 0.63
CA GLU A 72 1.49 -39.92 1.87
C GLU A 72 1.60 -40.92 3.01
N LEU A 73 0.64 -41.86 3.16
CA LEU A 73 0.70 -42.91 4.18
C LEU A 73 1.93 -43.79 3.98
N THR A 74 2.20 -44.24 2.75
CA THR A 74 3.40 -45.02 2.42
C THR A 74 4.67 -44.26 2.76
N PHE A 75 4.71 -42.94 2.46
CA PHE A 75 5.85 -42.09 2.82
C PHE A 75 6.02 -41.98 4.33
N TYR A 76 4.93 -41.84 5.12
CA TYR A 76 4.99 -41.79 6.59
C TYR A 76 5.45 -43.10 7.18
N ASP A 77 4.97 -44.22 6.64
CA ASP A 77 5.39 -45.55 7.07
C ASP A 77 6.88 -45.80 6.82
N PHE A 78 7.38 -45.35 5.67
CA PHE A 78 8.81 -45.41 5.37
C PHE A 78 9.64 -44.57 6.34
N CYS A 79 9.21 -43.33 6.67
CA CYS A 79 9.88 -42.51 7.66
C CYS A 79 9.83 -43.16 9.07
N ALA A 80 8.69 -43.74 9.44
CA ALA A 80 8.53 -44.43 10.73
C ALA A 80 9.45 -45.65 10.87
N GLN A 81 9.60 -46.46 9.80
CA GLN A 81 10.54 -47.57 9.76
C GLN A 81 12.01 -47.13 9.93
N ALA A 82 12.34 -45.93 9.47
CA ALA A 82 13.64 -45.29 9.67
C ALA A 82 13.79 -44.61 11.04
N GLY A 83 12.82 -44.77 11.96
CA GLY A 83 12.85 -44.23 13.32
C GLY A 83 12.34 -42.80 13.48
N TRP A 84 11.79 -42.19 12.40
CA TRP A 84 11.29 -40.85 12.42
C TRP A 84 9.81 -40.77 12.79
N ASN A 85 9.48 -39.98 13.80
CA ASN A 85 8.11 -39.76 14.27
C ASN A 85 7.54 -38.50 13.63
N LYS A 86 6.35 -38.53 13.06
CA LYS A 86 5.68 -37.40 12.50
C LYS A 86 5.23 -36.43 13.61
N ALA A 87 5.66 -35.17 13.54
CA ALA A 87 5.26 -34.12 14.47
C ALA A 87 4.08 -33.28 13.90
N ALA A 88 4.23 -32.78 12.68
CA ALA A 88 3.23 -31.92 12.05
C ALA A 88 3.34 -31.98 10.52
N SER A 89 2.26 -31.62 9.81
CA SER A 89 2.28 -31.44 8.35
C SER A 89 1.33 -30.34 7.91
N ARG A 90 1.67 -29.70 6.79
CA ARG A 90 0.80 -28.76 6.09
C ARG A 90 1.13 -28.77 4.60
N ALA A 91 0.15 -29.11 3.77
CA ALA A 91 0.35 -29.28 2.33
C ALA A 91 1.59 -30.17 2.06
N GLN A 92 2.55 -29.68 1.28
CA GLN A 92 3.76 -30.45 0.96
C GLN A 92 4.76 -30.53 2.13
N MET A 93 4.71 -29.64 3.10
CA MET A 93 5.69 -29.59 4.19
C MET A 93 5.35 -30.59 5.30
N ASN A 94 6.28 -31.46 5.62
CA ASN A 94 6.18 -32.44 6.70
C ASN A 94 7.35 -32.27 7.67
N VAL A 95 7.04 -32.29 8.97
CA VAL A 95 8.02 -32.18 10.05
C VAL A 95 8.04 -33.50 10.83
N PHE A 96 9.21 -34.10 10.88
CA PHE A 96 9.49 -35.30 11.64
C PHE A 96 10.50 -35.01 12.74
N TYR A 97 10.50 -35.82 13.79
CA TYR A 97 11.51 -35.77 14.85
C TYR A 97 12.00 -37.17 15.18
N ASN A 98 13.23 -37.24 15.70
CA ASN A 98 13.86 -38.46 16.18
C ASN A 98 14.56 -38.19 17.52
N GLU A 99 14.56 -39.16 18.41
CA GLU A 99 15.22 -39.09 19.72
C GLU A 99 16.72 -39.43 19.62
N ASP A 100 17.14 -40.10 18.53
CA ASP A 100 18.54 -40.39 18.25
C ASP A 100 19.19 -39.23 17.51
N ALA A 101 20.18 -38.61 18.14
CA ALA A 101 20.97 -37.53 17.54
C ALA A 101 21.73 -37.96 16.27
N ASN A 102 22.02 -39.26 16.13
CA ASN A 102 22.73 -39.84 14.98
C ASN A 102 21.80 -40.51 13.97
N ALA A 103 20.49 -40.26 14.05
CA ALA A 103 19.52 -40.84 13.13
C ALA A 103 19.91 -40.60 11.67
N VAL A 104 19.73 -41.59 10.81
CA VAL A 104 19.96 -41.44 9.37
C VAL A 104 19.00 -40.39 8.82
N PRO A 105 19.45 -39.40 8.02
CA PRO A 105 18.55 -38.44 7.39
C PRO A 105 17.47 -39.11 6.54
N ILE A 106 16.26 -38.53 6.53
CA ILE A 106 15.16 -39.03 5.67
C ILE A 106 15.54 -38.89 4.20
N GLU A 107 16.12 -37.74 3.82
CA GLU A 107 16.60 -37.48 2.47
C GLU A 107 18.10 -37.80 2.39
N THR A 108 18.44 -38.76 1.55
CA THR A 108 19.83 -39.24 1.34
C THR A 108 20.36 -38.83 -0.05
N ASP A 109 19.50 -38.32 -0.93
CA ASP A 109 19.86 -37.83 -2.27
C ASP A 109 19.67 -36.30 -2.36
N ALA A 110 20.80 -35.61 -2.43
CA ALA A 110 20.82 -34.14 -2.49
C ALA A 110 20.16 -33.58 -3.77
N ALA A 111 20.25 -34.29 -4.89
CA ALA A 111 19.64 -33.84 -6.15
C ALA A 111 18.12 -33.96 -6.10
N LEU A 112 17.63 -35.04 -5.53
CA LEU A 112 16.20 -35.27 -5.31
C LEU A 112 15.63 -34.25 -4.34
N GLN A 113 16.33 -33.91 -3.24
CA GLN A 113 15.93 -32.87 -2.29
C GLN A 113 15.71 -31.53 -2.95
N VAL A 114 16.69 -31.06 -3.74
CA VAL A 114 16.61 -29.76 -4.45
C VAL A 114 15.46 -29.74 -5.45
N GLU A 115 15.19 -30.83 -6.15
CA GLU A 115 14.10 -30.92 -7.14
C GLU A 115 12.73 -30.97 -6.46
N THR A 116 12.58 -31.79 -5.41
CA THR A 116 11.32 -31.91 -4.63
C THR A 116 10.96 -30.58 -3.97
N LEU A 117 11.94 -29.89 -3.37
CA LEU A 117 11.74 -28.55 -2.83
C LEU A 117 11.34 -27.56 -3.91
N HIS A 118 11.97 -27.61 -5.09
CA HIS A 118 11.61 -26.72 -6.20
C HIS A 118 10.16 -26.94 -6.70
N GLN A 119 9.75 -28.18 -6.84
CA GLN A 119 8.38 -28.51 -7.25
C GLN A 119 7.36 -28.03 -6.21
N SER A 120 7.68 -28.16 -4.93
CA SER A 120 6.86 -27.66 -3.83
C SER A 120 6.78 -26.13 -3.83
N MET A 121 7.92 -25.44 -3.96
CA MET A 121 7.97 -23.98 -4.10
C MET A 121 7.14 -23.47 -5.28
N LYS A 122 7.23 -24.12 -6.44
CA LYS A 122 6.49 -23.75 -7.65
C LYS A 122 4.97 -23.82 -7.44
N LYS A 123 4.50 -24.86 -6.74
CA LYS A 123 3.06 -25.06 -6.49
C LYS A 123 2.48 -24.10 -5.44
N GLU A 124 3.25 -23.77 -4.41
CA GLU A 124 2.72 -23.06 -3.20
C GLU A 124 3.11 -21.60 -3.13
N GLN A 125 4.36 -21.24 -3.47
CA GLN A 125 4.92 -19.95 -3.08
C GLN A 125 5.29 -19.04 -4.25
N LEU A 126 5.88 -19.57 -5.33
CA LEU A 126 6.43 -18.73 -6.40
C LEU A 126 5.38 -17.84 -7.04
N ILE A 127 4.18 -18.39 -7.30
CA ILE A 127 3.07 -17.61 -7.90
C ILE A 127 2.67 -16.47 -6.99
N ALA A 128 2.51 -16.73 -5.67
CA ALA A 128 2.14 -15.71 -4.70
C ALA A 128 3.18 -14.58 -4.62
N TRP A 129 4.48 -14.93 -4.58
CA TRP A 129 5.56 -13.95 -4.57
C TRP A 129 5.63 -13.11 -5.84
N PHE A 130 5.40 -13.70 -7.03
CA PHE A 130 5.32 -12.94 -8.28
C PHE A 130 4.12 -12.00 -8.33
N LEU A 131 2.97 -12.43 -7.82
CA LEU A 131 1.78 -11.56 -7.71
C LEU A 131 2.01 -10.40 -6.74
N MET A 132 2.63 -10.67 -5.59
CA MET A 132 2.99 -9.61 -4.62
C MET A 132 4.01 -8.64 -5.21
N LEU A 133 4.98 -9.12 -5.98
CA LEU A 133 5.94 -8.28 -6.70
C LEU A 133 5.25 -7.38 -7.72
N ALA A 134 4.32 -7.95 -8.50
CA ALA A 134 3.52 -7.19 -9.46
C ALA A 134 2.65 -6.13 -8.78
N LEU A 135 2.04 -6.47 -7.64
CA LEU A 135 1.26 -5.54 -6.81
C LEU A 135 2.14 -4.38 -6.28
N ALA A 136 3.32 -4.70 -5.74
CA ALA A 136 4.26 -3.69 -5.26
C ALA A 136 4.69 -2.72 -6.38
N LEU A 137 4.99 -3.25 -7.56
CA LEU A 137 5.31 -2.43 -8.73
C LEU A 137 4.13 -1.58 -9.17
N TRP A 138 2.91 -2.14 -9.18
CA TRP A 138 1.71 -1.39 -9.53
C TRP A 138 1.46 -0.22 -8.58
N ILE A 139 1.52 -0.45 -7.26
CA ILE A 139 1.38 0.61 -6.25
C ILE A 139 2.46 1.68 -6.43
N PHE A 140 3.72 1.26 -6.65
CA PHE A 140 4.83 2.19 -6.87
C PHE A 140 4.61 3.08 -8.09
N PHE A 141 4.17 2.51 -9.22
CA PHE A 141 3.89 3.28 -10.44
C PHE A 141 2.69 4.20 -10.29
N ASP A 142 1.63 3.76 -9.58
CA ASP A 142 0.45 4.58 -9.31
C ASP A 142 0.83 5.79 -8.44
N MET A 143 1.51 5.56 -7.33
CA MET A 143 1.99 6.64 -6.44
C MET A 143 2.96 7.59 -7.14
N ARG A 144 3.85 7.06 -8.00
CA ARG A 144 4.77 7.89 -8.80
C ARG A 144 4.04 8.92 -9.66
N MET A 145 2.86 8.59 -10.19
CA MET A 145 2.08 9.52 -11.00
C MET A 145 1.57 10.71 -10.17
N GLY A 146 1.20 10.48 -8.90
CA GLY A 146 0.88 11.55 -7.94
C GLY A 146 2.06 12.50 -7.72
N PHE A 147 3.25 11.95 -7.47
CA PHE A 147 4.49 12.73 -7.30
C PHE A 147 4.91 13.52 -8.55
N ILE A 148 4.65 13.00 -9.74
CA ILE A 148 4.93 13.73 -10.99
C ILE A 148 3.94 14.87 -11.16
N ARG A 149 2.68 14.68 -10.76
CA ARG A 149 1.63 15.69 -10.95
C ARG A 149 1.80 16.88 -10.00
N ASP A 150 1.99 16.58 -8.72
CA ASP A 150 2.14 17.57 -7.66
C ASP A 150 3.12 17.04 -6.60
N PHE A 151 4.38 17.39 -6.80
CA PHE A 151 5.47 16.90 -5.96
C PHE A 151 5.38 17.45 -4.53
N ALA A 152 4.99 18.72 -4.37
CA ALA A 152 4.89 19.36 -3.08
C ALA A 152 3.73 18.79 -2.25
N ALA A 153 2.56 18.58 -2.86
CA ALA A 153 1.43 17.94 -2.21
C ALA A 153 1.76 16.49 -1.79
N ALA A 154 2.38 15.72 -2.68
CA ALA A 154 2.76 14.34 -2.38
C ALA A 154 3.80 14.25 -1.24
N LEU A 155 4.73 15.20 -1.13
CA LEU A 155 5.67 15.27 -0.01
C LEU A 155 5.03 15.68 1.30
N SER A 156 4.00 16.53 1.26
CA SER A 156 3.26 16.97 2.44
C SER A 156 2.31 15.89 2.97
N CYS A 157 1.86 14.99 2.09
CA CYS A 157 0.94 13.92 2.41
C CYS A 157 1.64 12.73 3.07
N LEU A 158 1.41 12.53 4.37
CA LEU A 158 2.03 11.45 5.14
C LEU A 158 1.58 10.06 4.67
N SER A 159 0.32 9.91 4.23
CA SER A 159 -0.19 8.65 3.68
C SER A 159 0.48 8.28 2.35
N ALA A 160 0.70 9.24 1.46
CA ALA A 160 1.42 9.02 0.20
C ALA A 160 2.87 8.60 0.43
N LEU A 161 3.58 9.25 1.37
CA LEU A 161 4.94 8.87 1.75
C LEU A 161 5.00 7.45 2.34
N SER A 162 4.05 7.08 3.21
CA SER A 162 3.99 5.74 3.77
C SER A 162 3.69 4.69 2.71
N ALA A 163 2.78 4.94 1.78
CA ALA A 163 2.44 4.01 0.70
C ALA A 163 3.63 3.74 -0.24
N ILE A 164 4.42 4.77 -0.58
CA ILE A 164 5.67 4.57 -1.35
C ILE A 164 6.68 3.75 -0.54
N LEU A 165 6.91 4.08 0.72
CA LEU A 165 7.83 3.33 1.58
C LEU A 165 7.41 1.86 1.66
N ASP A 166 6.12 1.59 1.88
CA ASP A 166 5.57 0.24 1.95
C ASP A 166 5.70 -0.51 0.62
N SER A 167 5.47 0.15 -0.52
CA SER A 167 5.63 -0.47 -1.84
C SER A 167 7.09 -0.84 -2.12
N VAL A 168 8.04 0.04 -1.79
CA VAL A 168 9.48 -0.23 -1.93
C VAL A 168 9.90 -1.36 -0.99
N LEU A 169 9.43 -1.36 0.26
CA LEU A 169 9.72 -2.41 1.21
C LEU A 169 9.17 -3.76 0.76
N LEU A 170 7.93 -3.81 0.29
CA LEU A 170 7.31 -5.02 -0.26
C LEU A 170 8.09 -5.53 -1.48
N PHE A 171 8.50 -4.64 -2.38
CA PHE A 171 9.36 -4.99 -3.51
C PHE A 171 10.69 -5.62 -3.06
N LEU A 172 11.37 -4.99 -2.10
CA LEU A 172 12.63 -5.50 -1.56
C LEU A 172 12.47 -6.86 -0.88
N LEU A 173 11.39 -7.06 -0.14
CA LEU A 173 11.08 -8.37 0.47
C LEU A 173 10.89 -9.44 -0.58
N CYS A 174 10.07 -9.19 -1.60
CA CYS A 174 9.86 -10.12 -2.70
C CYS A 174 11.17 -10.42 -3.44
N ALA A 175 11.98 -9.39 -3.70
CA ALA A 175 13.27 -9.55 -4.37
C ALA A 175 14.27 -10.36 -3.54
N LEU A 176 14.32 -10.15 -2.23
CA LEU A 176 15.17 -10.91 -1.32
C LEU A 176 14.73 -12.38 -1.22
N GLU A 177 13.43 -12.64 -1.10
CA GLU A 177 12.90 -14.00 -1.04
C GLU A 177 13.13 -14.76 -2.35
N LEU A 178 12.70 -14.21 -3.47
CA LEU A 178 12.89 -14.83 -4.78
C LEU A 178 14.36 -14.93 -5.15
N GLY A 179 15.12 -13.86 -4.97
CA GLY A 179 16.55 -13.82 -5.25
C GLY A 179 17.34 -14.80 -4.35
N GLY A 180 17.07 -14.80 -3.04
CA GLY A 180 17.66 -15.71 -2.08
C GLY A 180 17.42 -17.18 -2.46
N TYR A 181 16.15 -17.50 -2.75
CA TYR A 181 15.76 -18.83 -3.20
C TYR A 181 16.47 -19.26 -4.50
N TYR A 182 16.47 -18.42 -5.55
CA TYR A 182 17.08 -18.78 -6.83
C TYR A 182 18.61 -18.86 -6.76
N ILE A 183 19.27 -18.01 -5.95
CA ILE A 183 20.72 -18.08 -5.70
C ILE A 183 21.03 -19.37 -4.95
N TRP A 184 20.29 -19.69 -3.88
CA TRP A 184 20.44 -20.95 -3.15
C TRP A 184 20.26 -22.14 -4.08
N ARG A 185 19.15 -22.18 -4.86
CA ARG A 185 18.85 -23.28 -5.79
C ARG A 185 19.98 -23.53 -6.80
N ARG A 186 20.55 -22.46 -7.39
CA ARG A 186 21.68 -22.59 -8.32
C ARG A 186 22.91 -23.21 -7.67
N ARG A 187 23.22 -22.79 -6.44
CA ARG A 187 24.35 -23.34 -5.66
C ARG A 187 24.06 -24.77 -5.23
N ALA A 188 22.86 -25.03 -4.70
CA ALA A 188 22.43 -26.36 -4.24
C ALA A 188 22.47 -27.40 -5.38
N LYS A 189 22.09 -27.06 -6.61
CA LYS A 189 22.22 -27.96 -7.75
C LYS A 189 23.68 -28.35 -8.04
N ARG A 190 24.62 -27.40 -7.95
CA ARG A 190 26.03 -27.68 -8.16
C ARG A 190 26.62 -28.56 -7.06
N GLU A 191 26.27 -28.29 -5.80
CA GLU A 191 26.70 -29.13 -4.67
C GLU A 191 26.08 -30.52 -4.70
N ALA A 192 24.84 -30.62 -5.16
CA ALA A 192 24.14 -31.89 -5.32
C ALA A 192 24.79 -32.80 -6.38
N GLU A 193 25.35 -32.25 -7.47
CA GLU A 193 26.15 -33.00 -8.44
C GLU A 193 27.40 -33.63 -7.81
N LEU A 194 27.86 -33.07 -6.68
CA LEU A 194 28.97 -33.59 -5.87
C LEU A 194 28.49 -34.47 -4.71
N GLY A 195 27.19 -34.78 -4.64
CA GLY A 195 26.58 -35.55 -3.54
C GLY A 195 26.50 -34.78 -2.22
N ARG A 196 26.57 -33.44 -2.24
CA ARG A 196 26.58 -32.62 -1.01
C ARG A 196 25.27 -31.88 -0.83
N PHE A 197 24.80 -31.84 0.41
CA PHE A 197 23.64 -31.06 0.82
C PHE A 197 24.06 -29.62 1.15
N LEU A 198 23.35 -28.64 0.61
CA LEU A 198 23.57 -27.23 0.92
C LEU A 198 22.48 -26.73 1.88
N PRO A 199 22.82 -26.30 3.10
CA PRO A 199 21.85 -25.78 4.05
C PRO A 199 21.12 -24.56 3.49
N THR A 200 19.85 -24.42 3.86
CA THR A 200 19.02 -23.23 3.55
C THR A 200 19.19 -22.18 4.64
N ARG A 201 18.94 -20.94 4.27
CA ARG A 201 18.95 -19.82 5.20
C ARG A 201 17.97 -18.75 4.77
N SER A 202 17.07 -18.37 5.67
CA SER A 202 16.21 -17.20 5.54
C SER A 202 16.59 -16.12 6.57
N HIS A 203 15.90 -15.00 6.51
CA HIS A 203 16.13 -13.86 7.39
C HIS A 203 14.86 -13.52 8.20
N PRO A 204 14.45 -14.38 9.16
CA PRO A 204 13.17 -14.23 9.85
C PRO A 204 13.04 -12.89 10.60
N VAL A 205 14.12 -12.36 11.14
CA VAL A 205 14.12 -11.04 11.81
C VAL A 205 13.82 -9.93 10.81
N LEU A 206 14.41 -9.98 9.60
CA LEU A 206 14.15 -9.00 8.55
C LEU A 206 12.69 -9.05 8.09
N GLN A 207 12.13 -10.25 7.92
CA GLN A 207 10.72 -10.44 7.58
C GLN A 207 9.79 -9.91 8.67
N MET A 208 10.12 -10.14 9.94
CA MET A 208 9.38 -9.59 11.08
C MET A 208 9.40 -8.05 11.08
N LEU A 209 10.58 -7.44 10.92
CA LEU A 209 10.72 -5.98 10.87
C LEU A 209 9.96 -5.38 9.70
N ALA A 210 10.02 -6.02 8.54
CA ALA A 210 9.30 -5.57 7.36
C ALA A 210 7.78 -5.65 7.53
N LEU A 211 7.26 -6.74 8.12
CA LEU A 211 5.84 -6.83 8.45
C LEU A 211 5.42 -5.73 9.43
N LEU A 212 6.26 -5.44 10.44
CA LEU A 212 5.99 -4.37 11.39
C LEU A 212 5.86 -3.01 10.68
N VAL A 213 6.78 -2.69 9.77
CA VAL A 213 6.76 -1.41 9.01
C VAL A 213 5.52 -1.36 8.11
N LEU A 214 5.17 -2.43 7.39
CA LEU A 214 3.95 -2.50 6.59
C LEU A 214 2.69 -2.26 7.42
N VAL A 215 2.59 -2.87 8.61
CA VAL A 215 1.45 -2.65 9.52
C VAL A 215 1.42 -1.21 10.02
N MET A 216 2.58 -0.63 10.33
CA MET A 216 2.67 0.78 10.72
C MET A 216 2.28 1.72 9.59
N GLY A 217 2.68 1.44 8.35
CA GLY A 217 2.28 2.21 7.17
C GLY A 217 0.76 2.19 6.96
N CYS A 218 0.13 1.02 7.04
CA CYS A 218 -1.33 0.91 7.01
C CYS A 218 -1.99 1.72 8.14
N ALA A 219 -1.43 1.70 9.35
CA ALA A 219 -1.95 2.49 10.47
C ALA A 219 -1.81 4.00 10.23
N VAL A 220 -0.71 4.44 9.60
CA VAL A 220 -0.50 5.84 9.21
C VAL A 220 -1.57 6.27 8.21
N VAL A 221 -1.84 5.49 7.17
CA VAL A 221 -2.90 5.78 6.18
C VAL A 221 -4.26 5.94 6.88
N LEU A 222 -4.62 4.99 7.75
CA LEU A 222 -5.89 5.05 8.49
C LEU A 222 -5.97 6.24 9.46
N TYR A 223 -4.84 6.72 9.97
CA TYR A 223 -4.82 7.85 10.91
C TYR A 223 -4.85 9.19 10.17
N SER A 224 -4.06 9.34 9.11
CA SER A 224 -3.86 10.60 8.39
C SER A 224 -5.07 11.01 7.58
N ASP A 225 -5.73 10.04 6.96
CA ASP A 225 -6.84 10.28 6.05
C ASP A 225 -8.17 10.04 6.78
N LYS A 226 -8.63 11.08 7.46
CA LYS A 226 -9.84 11.00 8.29
C LYS A 226 -11.11 10.86 7.45
N GLU A 227 -11.16 11.51 6.31
CA GLU A 227 -12.32 11.50 5.41
C GLU A 227 -12.50 10.13 4.76
N GLU A 228 -11.43 9.54 4.26
CA GLU A 228 -11.45 8.23 3.60
C GLU A 228 -11.35 7.05 4.58
N ARG A 229 -11.15 7.30 5.88
CA ARG A 229 -10.99 6.24 6.90
C ARG A 229 -12.14 5.23 6.88
N GLY A 230 -13.36 5.69 6.71
CA GLY A 230 -14.55 4.83 6.63
C GLY A 230 -14.46 3.87 5.45
N ASN A 231 -14.04 4.36 4.30
CA ASN A 231 -13.82 3.59 3.08
C ASN A 231 -12.72 2.55 3.27
N TYR A 232 -11.56 2.94 3.82
CA TYR A 232 -10.44 2.01 4.08
C TYR A 232 -10.84 0.90 5.06
N LEU A 233 -11.55 1.24 6.15
CA LEU A 233 -12.04 0.25 7.11
C LEU A 233 -13.08 -0.69 6.49
N ALA A 234 -13.95 -0.19 5.63
CA ALA A 234 -14.93 -1.01 4.91
C ALA A 234 -14.25 -1.99 3.96
N ILE A 235 -13.26 -1.51 3.19
CA ILE A 235 -12.44 -2.37 2.29
C ILE A 235 -11.72 -3.45 3.11
N LEU A 236 -11.01 -3.06 4.16
CA LEU A 236 -10.26 -4.00 5.01
C LEU A 236 -11.17 -5.05 5.62
N THR A 237 -12.30 -4.62 6.19
CA THR A 237 -13.31 -5.53 6.76
C THR A 237 -13.86 -6.48 5.71
N GLY A 238 -14.17 -5.97 4.51
CA GLY A 238 -14.64 -6.77 3.40
C GLY A 238 -13.63 -7.81 2.95
N ILE A 239 -12.35 -7.46 2.84
CA ILE A 239 -11.27 -8.41 2.50
C ILE A 239 -11.16 -9.52 3.57
N VAL A 240 -11.17 -9.17 4.86
CA VAL A 240 -11.11 -10.16 5.96
C VAL A 240 -12.30 -11.12 5.93
N LEU A 241 -13.51 -10.60 5.69
CA LEU A 241 -14.72 -11.44 5.57
C LEU A 241 -14.66 -12.35 4.34
N LEU A 242 -14.19 -11.82 3.21
CA LEU A 242 -14.00 -12.57 1.98
C LEU A 242 -13.03 -13.73 2.19
N ASP A 243 -11.86 -13.46 2.79
CA ASP A 243 -10.87 -14.48 3.12
C ASP A 243 -11.45 -15.55 4.06
N ALA A 244 -12.16 -15.15 5.10
CA ALA A 244 -12.80 -16.07 6.03
C ALA A 244 -13.81 -17.00 5.34
N LEU A 245 -14.60 -16.47 4.40
CA LEU A 245 -15.55 -17.26 3.61
C LEU A 245 -14.83 -18.26 2.69
N ILE A 246 -13.80 -17.81 1.98
CA ILE A 246 -13.00 -18.67 1.09
C ILE A 246 -12.34 -19.80 1.90
N TRP A 247 -11.75 -19.46 3.05
CA TRP A 247 -11.18 -20.45 3.96
C TRP A 247 -12.23 -21.45 4.49
N GLY A 248 -13.43 -20.96 4.79
CA GLY A 248 -14.56 -21.79 5.22
C GLY A 248 -14.98 -22.78 4.12
N ILE A 249 -15.16 -22.32 2.88
CA ILE A 249 -15.49 -23.15 1.72
C ILE A 249 -14.44 -24.21 1.49
N LYS A 250 -13.16 -23.80 1.40
CA LYS A 250 -12.00 -24.69 1.25
C LYS A 250 -11.96 -25.76 2.35
N GLY A 251 -12.12 -25.34 3.60
CA GLY A 251 -12.12 -26.24 4.75
C GLY A 251 -13.28 -27.24 4.76
N LEU A 252 -14.48 -26.80 4.34
CA LEU A 252 -15.65 -27.65 4.23
C LEU A 252 -15.46 -28.74 3.17
N LEU A 253 -14.94 -28.37 2.00
CA LEU A 253 -14.65 -29.32 0.90
C LEU A 253 -13.61 -30.37 1.32
N LYS A 254 -12.55 -29.94 2.01
CA LYS A 254 -11.54 -30.86 2.59
C LYS A 254 -12.16 -31.88 3.54
N ARG A 255 -13.03 -31.42 4.45
CA ARG A 255 -13.69 -32.31 5.44
C ARG A 255 -14.65 -33.30 4.77
N ARG A 256 -15.28 -32.92 3.65
CA ARG A 256 -16.18 -33.79 2.89
C ARG A 256 -15.44 -34.77 1.96
N GLY A 257 -14.10 -34.73 1.91
CA GLY A 257 -13.30 -35.64 1.10
C GLY A 257 -13.34 -35.35 -0.39
N GLY A 258 -13.67 -34.11 -0.78
CA GLY A 258 -13.61 -33.67 -2.18
C GLY A 258 -12.19 -33.80 -2.74
N SER A 259 -12.06 -34.16 -4.05
CA SER A 259 -10.75 -34.23 -4.69
C SER A 259 -10.04 -32.89 -4.69
N ALA A 260 -8.72 -32.88 -4.72
CA ALA A 260 -7.90 -31.65 -4.75
C ALA A 260 -8.27 -30.75 -5.93
N GLU A 261 -8.51 -31.34 -7.10
CA GLU A 261 -8.90 -30.59 -8.32
C GLU A 261 -10.25 -29.91 -8.15
N LEU A 262 -11.26 -30.64 -7.63
CA LEU A 262 -12.58 -30.10 -7.37
C LEU A 262 -12.51 -28.96 -6.34
N ASN A 263 -11.79 -29.17 -5.23
CA ASN A 263 -11.60 -28.16 -4.20
C ASN A 263 -10.89 -26.91 -4.76
N ARG A 264 -9.86 -27.07 -5.57
CA ARG A 264 -9.16 -25.97 -6.25
C ARG A 264 -10.11 -25.22 -7.19
N GLY A 265 -10.84 -25.94 -8.04
CA GLY A 265 -11.80 -25.36 -8.99
C GLY A 265 -12.87 -24.55 -8.29
N ILE A 266 -13.55 -25.14 -7.29
CA ILE A 266 -14.59 -24.45 -6.50
C ILE A 266 -14.01 -23.24 -5.77
N THR A 267 -12.83 -23.36 -5.15
CA THR A 267 -12.19 -22.25 -4.44
C THR A 267 -11.89 -21.10 -5.41
N LEU A 268 -11.32 -21.36 -6.59
CA LEU A 268 -11.05 -20.32 -7.60
C LEU A 268 -12.33 -19.65 -8.09
N VAL A 269 -13.37 -20.41 -8.40
CA VAL A 269 -14.67 -19.86 -8.81
C VAL A 269 -15.28 -19.04 -7.68
N SER A 270 -15.19 -19.51 -6.44
CA SER A 270 -15.66 -18.76 -5.27
C SER A 270 -14.92 -17.44 -5.08
N VAL A 271 -13.59 -17.43 -5.24
CA VAL A 271 -12.78 -16.19 -5.20
C VAL A 271 -13.29 -15.19 -6.26
N LEU A 272 -13.46 -15.62 -7.50
CA LEU A 272 -13.91 -14.75 -8.58
C LEU A 272 -15.31 -14.19 -8.33
N ILE A 273 -16.27 -15.04 -7.96
CA ILE A 273 -17.65 -14.63 -7.71
C ILE A 273 -17.74 -13.70 -6.50
N LEU A 274 -17.12 -14.09 -5.38
CA LEU A 274 -17.18 -13.29 -4.14
C LEU A 274 -16.43 -11.96 -4.30
N SER A 275 -15.29 -11.94 -4.98
CA SER A 275 -14.57 -10.68 -5.28
C SER A 275 -15.40 -9.77 -6.19
N PHE A 276 -16.07 -10.33 -7.21
CA PHE A 276 -16.96 -9.55 -8.07
C PHE A 276 -18.15 -8.96 -7.28
N ILE A 277 -18.82 -9.78 -6.45
CA ILE A 277 -19.93 -9.33 -5.59
C ILE A 277 -19.45 -8.23 -4.65
N PHE A 278 -18.31 -8.42 -4.00
CA PHE A 278 -17.72 -7.44 -3.10
C PHE A 278 -17.42 -6.12 -3.84
N SER A 279 -16.72 -6.18 -4.96
CA SER A 279 -16.39 -4.98 -5.76
C SER A 279 -17.64 -4.26 -6.24
N PHE A 280 -18.65 -5.01 -6.72
CA PHE A 280 -19.91 -4.43 -7.19
C PHE A 280 -20.69 -3.77 -6.05
N THR A 281 -20.82 -4.43 -4.89
CA THR A 281 -21.52 -3.88 -3.73
C THR A 281 -20.78 -2.68 -3.15
N TYR A 282 -19.45 -2.73 -3.07
CA TYR A 282 -18.63 -1.62 -2.63
C TYR A 282 -18.79 -0.39 -3.54
N LEU A 283 -18.60 -0.57 -4.85
CA LEU A 283 -18.77 0.52 -5.83
C LEU A 283 -20.19 1.12 -5.79
N ARG A 284 -21.22 0.27 -5.60
CA ARG A 284 -22.59 0.75 -5.42
C ARG A 284 -22.76 1.54 -4.13
N SER A 285 -22.12 1.12 -3.04
CA SER A 285 -22.19 1.80 -1.75
C SER A 285 -21.48 3.16 -1.80
N VAL A 286 -20.30 3.22 -2.44
CA VAL A 286 -19.58 4.48 -2.71
C VAL A 286 -20.46 5.41 -3.56
N ARG A 287 -21.01 4.90 -4.66
CA ARG A 287 -21.89 5.70 -5.54
C ARG A 287 -23.14 6.24 -4.83
N ASN A 288 -23.67 5.50 -3.86
CA ASN A 288 -24.82 5.90 -3.07
C ASN A 288 -24.47 6.80 -1.88
N GLY A 289 -23.19 7.20 -1.72
CA GLY A 289 -22.72 8.04 -0.62
C GLY A 289 -22.86 7.40 0.76
N GLN A 290 -22.87 6.06 0.85
CA GLN A 290 -23.05 5.37 2.15
C GLN A 290 -21.84 5.53 3.08
N PHE A 291 -20.69 5.90 2.54
CA PHE A 291 -19.46 6.16 3.29
C PHE A 291 -19.15 7.65 3.38
N ASP A 292 -19.94 8.50 2.68
CA ASP A 292 -19.78 9.95 2.73
C ASP A 292 -20.23 10.42 4.12
N GLN A 293 -19.27 10.75 4.95
CA GLN A 293 -19.52 11.50 6.15
C GLN A 293 -19.59 12.97 5.74
N THR A 294 -20.73 13.62 6.01
CA THR A 294 -20.76 15.08 5.84
C THR A 294 -19.69 15.68 6.75
N PRO A 295 -18.67 16.39 6.22
CA PRO A 295 -17.67 17.03 7.07
C PRO A 295 -18.33 17.94 8.09
N GLU A 296 -17.74 18.07 9.30
CA GLU A 296 -18.33 18.87 10.40
C GLU A 296 -18.57 20.34 10.01
N ASN A 297 -17.75 20.85 9.08
CA ASN A 297 -17.72 22.23 8.56
C ASN A 297 -18.32 22.36 7.16
N ALA A 298 -19.10 21.38 6.71
CA ALA A 298 -19.74 21.40 5.40
C ALA A 298 -21.27 21.26 5.49
N THR A 299 -21.97 21.98 4.63
CA THR A 299 -23.41 21.86 4.44
C THR A 299 -23.69 21.10 3.14
N ARG A 300 -24.39 19.99 3.23
CA ARG A 300 -24.83 19.23 2.06
C ARG A 300 -26.01 19.92 1.38
N TYR A 301 -25.96 20.07 0.05
CA TYR A 301 -27.05 20.62 -0.74
C TYR A 301 -27.26 19.84 -2.03
N GLU A 302 -28.44 19.99 -2.64
CA GLU A 302 -28.83 19.30 -3.85
C GLU A 302 -28.82 20.22 -5.06
N VAL A 303 -28.33 19.71 -6.19
CA VAL A 303 -28.43 20.38 -7.48
C VAL A 303 -29.17 19.46 -8.44
N THR A 304 -30.30 19.94 -8.99
CA THR A 304 -31.04 19.23 -10.04
C THR A 304 -30.63 19.82 -11.40
N TRP A 305 -30.03 18.98 -12.23
CA TRP A 305 -29.57 19.36 -13.55
C TRP A 305 -30.72 19.42 -14.56
N SER A 306 -30.50 20.07 -15.69
CA SER A 306 -31.46 20.22 -16.78
C SER A 306 -31.96 18.88 -17.37
N ASN A 307 -31.18 17.79 -17.19
CA ASN A 307 -31.55 16.43 -17.58
C ASN A 307 -32.44 15.71 -16.55
N GLY A 308 -32.79 16.39 -15.44
CA GLY A 308 -33.61 15.83 -14.34
C GLY A 308 -32.82 14.97 -13.33
N GLU A 309 -31.52 14.81 -13.52
CA GLU A 309 -30.67 14.14 -12.53
C GLU A 309 -30.37 15.04 -11.34
N THR A 310 -30.45 14.50 -10.12
CA THR A 310 -30.10 15.20 -8.89
C THR A 310 -28.77 14.70 -8.37
N SER A 311 -27.86 15.63 -8.10
CA SER A 311 -26.54 15.35 -7.50
C SER A 311 -26.40 16.10 -6.18
N PHE A 312 -25.66 15.50 -5.24
CA PHE A 312 -25.37 16.11 -3.95
C PHE A 312 -23.98 16.74 -3.97
N TYR A 313 -23.87 17.91 -3.37
CA TYR A 313 -22.64 18.67 -3.21
C TYR A 313 -22.47 19.12 -1.77
N TYR A 314 -21.25 19.48 -1.40
CA TYR A 314 -20.90 20.04 -0.09
C TYR A 314 -20.43 21.47 -0.27
N ALA A 315 -20.95 22.37 0.55
CA ALA A 315 -20.41 23.72 0.71
C ALA A 315 -19.69 23.79 2.03
N TYR A 316 -18.41 24.07 2.00
CA TYR A 316 -17.54 24.19 3.16
C TYR A 316 -17.58 25.62 3.70
N ASP A 317 -17.36 25.79 5.00
CA ASP A 317 -17.31 27.09 5.70
C ASP A 317 -16.03 27.15 6.54
N ASP A 318 -14.89 26.83 5.92
CA ASP A 318 -13.60 26.90 6.60
C ASP A 318 -13.09 28.35 6.69
N PRO A 319 -12.42 28.70 7.79
CA PRO A 319 -11.77 30.01 7.92
C PRO A 319 -10.52 30.07 7.02
N LEU A 320 -10.58 30.87 5.95
CA LEU A 320 -9.47 31.03 5.01
C LEU A 320 -8.51 32.13 5.46
N PRO A 321 -7.19 32.00 5.28
CA PRO A 321 -6.22 33.09 5.44
C PRO A 321 -6.48 34.27 4.51
N LEU A 322 -6.88 33.99 3.26
CA LEU A 322 -7.13 34.99 2.21
C LEU A 322 -8.46 34.69 1.53
N TYR A 323 -9.31 35.71 1.41
CA TYR A 323 -10.62 35.64 0.76
C TYR A 323 -10.66 36.46 -0.54
N VAL A 324 -11.62 36.15 -1.41
CA VAL A 324 -11.93 36.93 -2.62
C VAL A 324 -12.19 38.39 -2.28
N GLN A 325 -12.93 38.63 -1.19
CA GLN A 325 -13.30 39.99 -0.72
C GLN A 325 -12.11 40.84 -0.29
N ASP A 326 -10.96 40.21 0.06
CA ASP A 326 -9.72 40.95 0.36
C ASP A 326 -9.07 41.51 -0.89
N LEU A 327 -9.39 40.96 -2.07
CA LEU A 327 -8.73 41.26 -3.33
C LEU A 327 -9.63 42.01 -4.33
N THR A 328 -10.93 41.70 -4.35
CA THR A 328 -11.87 42.27 -5.27
C THR A 328 -13.26 42.43 -4.66
N LYS A 329 -14.05 43.37 -5.18
CA LYS A 329 -15.44 43.55 -4.74
C LYS A 329 -16.31 42.51 -5.43
N THR A 330 -17.17 41.86 -4.65
CA THR A 330 -18.18 40.92 -5.15
C THR A 330 -19.42 41.04 -4.28
N ASP A 331 -20.58 40.93 -4.92
CA ASP A 331 -21.89 40.87 -4.24
C ASP A 331 -22.35 39.43 -3.96
N TYR A 332 -21.57 38.45 -4.43
CA TYR A 332 -21.87 37.05 -4.21
C TYR A 332 -21.45 36.62 -2.77
N ASP A 333 -22.36 36.02 -2.02
CA ASP A 333 -22.21 35.67 -0.61
C ASP A 333 -22.30 34.16 -0.29
N ARG A 334 -22.61 33.32 -1.30
CA ARG A 334 -22.80 31.87 -1.12
C ARG A 334 -21.57 31.03 -1.49
N TYR A 335 -20.39 31.52 -1.15
CA TYR A 335 -19.17 30.80 -1.41
C TYR A 335 -19.05 29.47 -0.61
N SER A 336 -18.43 28.49 -1.22
CA SER A 336 -17.84 27.34 -0.51
C SER A 336 -16.37 27.67 -0.22
N CYS A 337 -16.00 27.73 1.05
CA CYS A 337 -14.66 28.02 1.53
C CYS A 337 -14.03 26.73 2.08
N GLU A 338 -13.07 26.19 1.35
CA GLU A 338 -12.41 24.92 1.68
C GLU A 338 -10.95 25.16 2.07
N LEU A 339 -10.52 24.65 3.24
CA LEU A 339 -9.13 24.69 3.69
C LEU A 339 -8.65 23.28 3.98
N ALA A 340 -7.66 22.82 3.24
CA ALA A 340 -7.00 21.54 3.45
C ALA A 340 -5.56 21.76 3.96
N GLU A 341 -5.23 21.13 5.08
CA GLU A 341 -3.89 21.19 5.67
C GLU A 341 -3.28 19.79 5.72
N GLU A 342 -2.10 19.65 5.13
CA GLU A 342 -1.32 18.42 5.17
C GLU A 342 0.07 18.69 5.72
N SER A 343 0.61 17.73 6.48
CA SER A 343 1.94 17.87 7.07
C SER A 343 2.64 16.54 7.21
N SER A 344 3.87 16.51 6.75
CA SER A 344 4.83 15.42 6.90
C SER A 344 6.14 15.90 7.53
N PRO A 345 7.09 15.02 7.83
CA PRO A 345 8.44 15.42 8.23
C PRO A 345 9.24 16.19 7.14
N LEU A 346 8.82 16.11 5.86
CA LEU A 346 9.54 16.68 4.73
C LEU A 346 8.99 18.03 4.30
N ALA A 347 7.67 18.21 4.34
CA ALA A 347 6.98 19.44 3.96
C ALA A 347 5.63 19.56 4.66
N SER A 348 5.07 20.76 4.68
CA SER A 348 3.66 21.01 4.99
C SER A 348 3.05 21.85 3.90
N GLN A 349 1.78 21.59 3.59
CA GLN A 349 1.04 22.32 2.58
C GLN A 349 -0.34 22.73 3.13
N VAL A 350 -0.71 23.96 2.86
CA VAL A 350 -2.04 24.52 3.11
C VAL A 350 -2.64 24.87 1.77
N ARG A 351 -3.80 24.32 1.47
CA ARG A 351 -4.57 24.62 0.25
C ARG A 351 -5.86 25.31 0.63
N GLY A 352 -6.05 26.51 0.16
CA GLY A 352 -7.28 27.28 0.34
C GLY A 352 -8.00 27.48 -1.00
N ALA A 353 -9.31 27.26 -0.98
CA ALA A 353 -10.15 27.52 -2.14
C ALA A 353 -11.45 28.20 -1.72
N GLN A 354 -11.78 29.30 -2.39
CA GLN A 354 -13.08 29.96 -2.27
C GLN A 354 -13.75 29.90 -3.64
N ARG A 355 -14.77 29.05 -3.74
CA ARG A 355 -15.45 28.74 -5.01
C ARG A 355 -16.93 29.02 -4.90
N MET A 356 -17.52 29.39 -6.01
CA MET A 356 -18.96 29.47 -6.15
C MET A 356 -19.62 28.10 -5.93
N ARG A 357 -20.82 28.06 -5.37
CA ARG A 357 -21.56 26.80 -5.24
C ARG A 357 -21.92 26.23 -6.60
N THR A 358 -21.72 24.94 -6.77
CA THR A 358 -22.10 24.24 -8.01
C THR A 358 -23.60 24.36 -8.23
N GLY A 359 -24.01 24.71 -9.44
CA GLY A 359 -25.40 24.88 -9.84
C GLY A 359 -25.95 26.30 -9.67
N ASP A 360 -25.19 27.23 -9.11
CA ASP A 360 -25.52 28.65 -9.15
C ASP A 360 -25.27 29.20 -10.56
N GLU A 361 -26.14 30.08 -11.03
CA GLU A 361 -26.07 30.70 -12.36
C GLU A 361 -25.24 32.00 -12.37
N ASP A 362 -24.78 32.43 -11.20
CA ASP A 362 -23.98 33.64 -11.03
C ASP A 362 -22.57 33.47 -11.65
N ASP A 363 -21.94 34.55 -12.09
CA ASP A 363 -20.53 34.57 -12.50
C ASP A 363 -19.73 35.30 -11.42
N ALA A 364 -19.43 34.57 -10.34
CA ALA A 364 -18.70 35.11 -9.20
C ALA A 364 -17.19 34.84 -9.29
N PRO A 365 -16.33 35.77 -8.85
CA PRO A 365 -14.90 35.56 -8.84
C PRO A 365 -14.51 34.46 -7.84
N GLU A 366 -13.58 33.59 -8.23
CA GLU A 366 -13.06 32.50 -7.43
C GLU A 366 -11.57 32.67 -7.14
N LEU A 367 -11.11 32.10 -6.02
CA LEU A 367 -9.73 32.15 -5.57
C LEU A 367 -9.27 30.78 -5.12
N ASN A 368 -8.07 30.41 -5.52
CA ASN A 368 -7.38 29.22 -5.02
C ASN A 368 -5.91 29.51 -4.79
N TYR A 369 -5.36 28.96 -3.72
CA TYR A 369 -3.94 29.09 -3.41
C TYR A 369 -3.41 27.86 -2.69
N GLU A 370 -2.11 27.68 -2.82
CA GLU A 370 -1.35 26.63 -2.14
C GLU A 370 -0.10 27.28 -1.52
N VAL A 371 0.10 26.99 -0.23
CA VAL A 371 1.26 27.45 0.54
C VAL A 371 2.02 26.22 1.00
N THR A 372 3.22 26.03 0.47
CA THR A 372 4.09 24.90 0.80
C THR A 372 5.29 25.38 1.61
N ASP A 373 5.46 24.86 2.82
CA ASP A 373 6.66 25.06 3.63
C ASP A 373 7.54 23.81 3.57
N VAL A 374 8.68 23.90 2.89
CA VAL A 374 9.62 22.78 2.71
C VAL A 374 10.50 22.67 3.95
N LYS A 375 10.28 21.64 4.77
CA LYS A 375 11.03 21.40 6.03
C LYS A 375 12.43 20.85 5.75
N PHE A 376 12.57 19.96 4.76
CA PHE A 376 13.84 19.38 4.35
C PHE A 376 14.42 20.15 3.16
N ALA A 377 15.32 21.08 3.43
CA ALA A 377 15.86 22.04 2.47
C ALA A 377 16.35 21.46 1.13
N PRO A 378 17.01 20.27 1.06
CA PRO A 378 17.44 19.71 -0.23
C PRO A 378 16.32 19.41 -1.22
N LEU A 379 15.07 19.38 -0.79
CA LEU A 379 13.90 19.15 -1.65
C LEU A 379 13.26 20.45 -2.17
N PHE A 380 13.74 21.61 -1.73
CA PHE A 380 13.14 22.91 -2.10
C PHE A 380 13.09 23.14 -3.61
N ASP A 381 14.21 22.95 -4.30
CA ASP A 381 14.27 23.16 -5.75
C ASP A 381 13.37 22.19 -6.51
N ALA A 382 13.23 20.94 -6.03
CA ALA A 382 12.33 19.96 -6.63
C ALA A 382 10.85 20.31 -6.42
N CYS A 383 10.48 20.84 -5.24
CA CYS A 383 9.13 21.36 -4.97
C CYS A 383 8.83 22.56 -5.87
N LEU A 384 9.76 23.50 -5.96
CA LEU A 384 9.61 24.69 -6.80
C LEU A 384 9.50 24.33 -8.29
N ASP A 385 10.34 23.41 -8.77
CA ASP A 385 10.27 22.93 -10.16
C ASP A 385 8.92 22.25 -10.45
N GLY A 386 8.39 21.51 -9.48
CA GLY A 386 7.05 20.91 -9.56
C GLY A 386 5.94 21.96 -9.72
N GLU A 387 5.97 23.02 -8.92
CA GLU A 387 5.01 24.13 -9.02
C GLU A 387 5.13 24.90 -10.34
N LEU A 388 6.34 25.17 -10.79
CA LEU A 388 6.57 25.86 -12.07
C LEU A 388 6.17 25.03 -13.29
N LYS A 389 6.16 23.70 -13.15
CA LYS A 389 5.69 22.76 -14.18
C LYS A 389 4.21 22.37 -14.03
N TYR A 390 3.47 23.02 -13.14
CA TYR A 390 2.07 22.69 -12.86
C TYR A 390 1.22 22.54 -14.13
N TYR A 391 1.24 23.52 -15.02
CA TYR A 391 0.48 23.46 -16.27
C TYR A 391 0.96 22.37 -17.24
N GLN A 392 2.24 22.03 -17.24
CA GLN A 392 2.81 20.97 -18.07
C GLN A 392 2.46 19.58 -17.55
N ASN A 393 2.39 19.44 -16.21
CA ASN A 393 2.10 18.19 -15.52
C ASN A 393 0.58 17.92 -15.37
N TYR A 394 -0.23 18.99 -15.41
CA TYR A 394 -1.67 18.89 -15.28
C TYR A 394 -2.31 18.42 -16.59
N THR A 395 -2.44 17.12 -16.76
CA THR A 395 -3.25 16.52 -17.81
C THR A 395 -4.71 16.69 -17.42
N VAL A 396 -5.46 17.51 -18.15
CA VAL A 396 -6.92 17.63 -17.97
C VAL A 396 -7.58 16.32 -18.36
N THR A 397 -7.65 15.40 -17.39
CA THR A 397 -8.35 14.12 -17.52
C THR A 397 -9.88 14.29 -17.44
N PHE A 398 -10.37 15.48 -17.09
CA PHE A 398 -11.78 15.73 -16.78
C PHE A 398 -12.66 16.04 -17.99
N TYR A 399 -12.11 16.55 -19.08
CA TYR A 399 -12.88 16.76 -20.30
C TYR A 399 -12.25 15.96 -21.43
N ARG A 400 -13.06 15.24 -22.21
CA ARG A 400 -12.70 14.39 -23.36
C ARG A 400 -11.76 15.00 -24.41
N THR A 401 -11.10 16.11 -24.13
CA THR A 401 -10.09 16.75 -24.96
C THR A 401 -8.74 16.55 -24.27
N HIS A 402 -7.99 15.57 -24.74
CA HIS A 402 -6.62 15.24 -24.33
C HIS A 402 -5.60 16.33 -24.72
N ARG A 403 -5.91 17.60 -24.51
CA ARG A 403 -4.94 18.67 -24.69
C ARG A 403 -4.41 19.06 -23.32
N PRO A 404 -3.13 18.75 -22.99
CA PRO A 404 -2.46 19.38 -21.85
C PRO A 404 -2.51 20.92 -22.08
N PHE A 405 -2.45 21.70 -21.00
CA PHE A 405 -2.21 23.15 -21.09
C PHE A 405 -0.77 23.39 -21.59
N ARG A 406 -0.47 22.95 -22.82
CA ARG A 406 0.89 22.97 -23.41
C ARG A 406 1.39 24.38 -23.68
N ASN A 407 0.48 25.33 -23.71
CA ASN A 407 0.79 26.70 -24.10
C ASN A 407 1.06 27.61 -22.90
N TRP A 408 0.90 27.10 -21.68
CA TRP A 408 1.13 27.84 -20.46
C TRP A 408 2.48 27.49 -19.85
N GLU A 409 3.26 28.53 -19.51
CA GLU A 409 4.52 28.44 -18.77
C GLU A 409 4.60 29.56 -17.71
N TYR A 410 5.42 29.35 -16.68
CA TYR A 410 5.70 30.40 -15.71
C TYR A 410 6.94 31.18 -16.16
N ARG A 411 6.81 32.50 -16.28
CA ARG A 411 7.92 33.43 -16.55
C ARG A 411 8.25 34.26 -15.33
N GLU A 412 9.54 34.46 -15.09
CA GLU A 412 10.04 35.24 -13.95
C GLU A 412 9.63 36.70 -14.11
N VAL A 413 9.16 37.29 -13.00
CA VAL A 413 8.70 38.68 -12.93
C VAL A 413 9.40 39.44 -11.80
N ASP A 414 9.23 40.76 -11.72
CA ASP A 414 9.82 41.57 -10.65
C ASP A 414 9.35 41.13 -9.27
N THR A 415 10.29 40.95 -8.36
CA THR A 415 10.05 40.51 -6.97
C THR A 415 9.78 41.67 -6.02
N ALA A 416 10.21 42.88 -6.37
CA ALA A 416 10.12 44.05 -5.49
C ALA A 416 8.67 44.35 -5.02
N PRO A 417 7.64 44.28 -5.88
CA PRO A 417 6.26 44.54 -5.48
C PRO A 417 5.72 43.53 -4.47
N TRP A 418 6.29 42.33 -4.42
CA TRP A 418 5.86 41.23 -3.55
C TRP A 418 6.66 41.10 -2.25
N GLY A 419 7.85 41.71 -2.19
CA GLY A 419 8.82 41.43 -1.14
C GLY A 419 9.24 39.95 -1.08
N ALA A 420 9.21 39.27 -2.24
CA ALA A 420 9.55 37.87 -2.41
C ALA A 420 11.04 37.71 -2.77
N ASP A 421 11.60 36.49 -2.54
CA ASP A 421 12.94 36.16 -3.02
C ASP A 421 12.94 35.93 -4.54
N ARG A 422 11.89 35.24 -5.04
CA ARG A 422 11.65 35.00 -6.47
C ARG A 422 10.15 35.05 -6.74
N ALA A 423 9.76 35.46 -7.95
CA ALA A 423 8.37 35.56 -8.38
C ALA A 423 8.22 35.18 -9.86
N TRP A 424 7.15 34.45 -10.16
CA TRP A 424 6.80 34.05 -11.53
C TRP A 424 5.31 34.31 -11.74
N GLN A 425 4.96 34.61 -12.99
CA GLN A 425 3.57 34.70 -13.45
C GLN A 425 3.35 33.74 -14.62
N ALA A 426 2.17 33.14 -14.67
CA ALA A 426 1.74 32.33 -15.80
C ALA A 426 1.66 33.15 -17.07
N PHE A 427 2.15 32.58 -18.17
CA PHE A 427 2.15 33.22 -19.50
C PHE A 427 1.64 32.21 -20.53
N ASP A 428 0.66 32.62 -21.32
CA ASP A 428 0.14 31.85 -22.45
C ASP A 428 0.96 32.15 -23.69
N THR A 429 1.72 31.20 -24.18
CA THR A 429 2.59 31.33 -25.35
C THR A 429 1.83 31.37 -26.67
N GLU A 430 0.53 30.98 -26.69
CA GLU A 430 -0.31 31.02 -27.90
C GLU A 430 -0.97 32.41 -28.08
N SER A 431 -1.53 32.94 -26.99
CA SER A 431 -2.18 34.27 -27.02
C SER A 431 -1.23 35.42 -26.73
N ASP A 432 0.04 35.14 -26.40
CA ASP A 432 1.07 36.13 -26.01
C ASP A 432 0.59 37.02 -24.84
N GLY A 433 -0.06 36.39 -23.83
CA GLY A 433 -0.72 37.07 -22.74
C GLY A 433 -0.36 36.60 -21.34
N TRP A 434 -0.36 37.52 -20.37
CA TRP A 434 -0.17 37.17 -18.97
C TRP A 434 -1.44 36.56 -18.36
N GLY A 435 -1.25 35.46 -17.62
CA GLY A 435 -2.33 34.77 -16.93
C GLY A 435 -2.56 35.26 -15.50
N VAL A 436 -3.53 34.66 -14.85
CA VAL A 436 -4.02 34.98 -13.48
C VAL A 436 -3.49 34.04 -12.42
N SER A 437 -2.26 33.57 -12.58
CA SER A 437 -1.62 32.69 -11.59
C SER A 437 -0.17 33.09 -11.36
N TRP A 438 0.24 33.11 -10.11
CA TRP A 438 1.59 33.46 -9.66
C TRP A 438 2.19 32.36 -8.79
N VAL A 439 3.53 32.24 -8.85
CA VAL A 439 4.33 31.44 -7.92
C VAL A 439 5.33 32.39 -7.26
N LEU A 440 5.33 32.42 -5.94
CA LEU A 440 6.18 33.29 -5.13
C LEU A 440 7.01 32.45 -4.18
N THR A 441 8.24 32.87 -3.87
CA THR A 441 9.07 32.19 -2.86
C THR A 441 9.60 33.17 -1.83
N ARG A 442 9.73 32.68 -0.57
CA ARG A 442 10.41 33.38 0.51
C ARG A 442 11.03 32.36 1.48
N GLY A 443 12.36 32.37 1.58
CA GLY A 443 13.08 31.37 2.38
C GLY A 443 12.81 29.94 1.89
N LYS A 444 12.08 29.16 2.67
CA LYS A 444 11.68 27.78 2.34
C LYS A 444 10.20 27.65 1.98
N ARG A 445 9.51 28.77 1.86
CA ARG A 445 8.08 28.83 1.52
C ARG A 445 7.91 29.05 0.03
N ILE A 446 6.97 28.31 -0.54
CA ILE A 446 6.50 28.46 -1.93
C ILE A 446 5.00 28.72 -1.86
N VAL A 447 4.53 29.76 -2.52
CA VAL A 447 3.11 30.13 -2.62
C VAL A 447 2.71 30.08 -4.08
N ARG A 448 1.72 29.27 -4.43
CA ARG A 448 1.04 29.34 -5.72
C ARG A 448 -0.36 29.90 -5.49
N ILE A 449 -0.74 30.91 -6.25
CA ILE A 449 -2.05 31.56 -6.16
C ILE A 449 -2.63 31.77 -7.55
N GLY A 450 -3.94 31.55 -7.70
CA GLY A 450 -4.64 31.73 -8.97
C GLY A 450 -6.15 31.83 -8.77
N GLY A 451 -6.87 32.11 -9.84
CA GLY A 451 -8.32 32.18 -9.83
C GLY A 451 -8.87 33.44 -10.54
N SER A 452 -10.15 33.44 -10.87
CA SER A 452 -10.83 34.52 -11.58
C SER A 452 -10.99 35.82 -10.75
N ALA A 453 -10.74 35.74 -9.42
CA ALA A 453 -10.66 36.93 -8.56
C ALA A 453 -9.43 37.81 -8.85
N LEU A 454 -8.46 37.27 -9.58
CA LEU A 454 -7.22 37.92 -9.94
C LEU A 454 -7.28 38.37 -11.40
N THR A 455 -6.61 39.48 -11.73
CA THR A 455 -6.44 39.97 -13.10
C THR A 455 -4.99 39.77 -13.53
N GLY A 456 -4.71 39.79 -14.84
CA GLY A 456 -3.33 39.62 -15.33
C GLY A 456 -2.36 40.71 -14.83
N THR A 457 -2.88 41.83 -14.29
CA THR A 457 -2.12 42.88 -13.63
C THR A 457 -2.76 43.18 -12.27
N LEU A 458 -2.00 43.00 -11.18
CA LEU A 458 -2.45 43.28 -9.82
C LEU A 458 -2.02 44.67 -9.37
N SER A 459 -2.84 45.32 -8.54
CA SER A 459 -2.46 46.56 -7.86
C SER A 459 -1.48 46.26 -6.72
N GLN A 460 -0.68 47.25 -6.30
CA GLN A 460 0.25 47.10 -5.20
C GLN A 460 -0.47 46.67 -3.91
N ALA A 461 -1.65 47.21 -3.62
CA ALA A 461 -2.44 46.82 -2.45
C ALA A 461 -2.85 45.33 -2.45
N GLN A 462 -3.19 44.76 -3.63
CA GLN A 462 -3.49 43.35 -3.75
C GLN A 462 -2.24 42.49 -3.52
N MET A 463 -1.10 42.90 -4.12
CA MET A 463 0.19 42.20 -3.93
C MET A 463 0.65 42.24 -2.48
N ASP A 464 0.51 43.38 -1.80
CA ASP A 464 0.81 43.55 -0.37
C ASP A 464 -0.08 42.62 0.49
N THR A 465 -1.39 42.58 0.21
CA THR A 465 -2.35 41.72 0.93
C THR A 465 -2.02 40.22 0.76
N ILE A 466 -1.73 39.78 -0.46
CA ILE A 466 -1.34 38.39 -0.74
C ILE A 466 -0.03 38.04 -0.01
N SER A 467 0.95 38.93 -0.10
CA SER A 467 2.25 38.76 0.54
C SER A 467 2.14 38.68 2.08
N GLU A 468 1.36 39.59 2.67
CA GLU A 468 1.14 39.58 4.13
C GLU A 468 0.46 38.30 4.60
N LYS A 469 -0.62 37.90 3.92
CA LYS A 469 -1.48 36.79 4.38
C LYS A 469 -0.95 35.40 4.01
N LEU A 470 -0.19 35.23 2.92
CA LEU A 470 0.27 33.93 2.47
C LEU A 470 1.79 33.77 2.51
N LEU A 471 2.56 34.81 2.08
CA LEU A 471 4.00 34.68 1.93
C LEU A 471 4.73 34.93 3.26
N ASN A 472 4.25 35.92 4.06
CA ASN A 472 4.88 36.39 5.28
C ASN A 472 4.22 35.85 6.57
N ALA A 473 3.08 35.15 6.45
CA ALA A 473 2.43 34.53 7.59
C ALA A 473 3.37 33.52 8.25
N ASP A 474 3.50 33.58 9.57
CA ASP A 474 4.31 32.61 10.31
C ASP A 474 3.81 31.18 10.04
N ALA A 475 4.73 30.27 9.79
CA ALA A 475 4.40 28.84 9.72
C ALA A 475 3.90 28.40 11.08
N LYS A 476 2.62 27.99 11.16
CA LYS A 476 2.02 27.43 12.38
C LYS A 476 2.55 26.04 12.70
#